data_2bf11452845e39f8f37a05cb9565f040
#
_entry.id   2bf11452845e39f8f37a05cb9565f040
#
_cell.length_a   1.000
_cell.length_b   1.000
_cell.length_c   1.000
_cell.angle_alpha   90.00
_cell.angle_beta   90.00
_cell.angle_gamma   90.00
#
_symmetry.space_group_name_H-M   'P 1'
#
loop_
_entity.id
_entity.type
_entity.pdbx_description
1 polymer ?
#
loop_
_entity_poly.entity_id
_entity_poly.type
_entity_poly.pdbx_seq_one_letter_code
_entity_poly.pdbx_strand_id
1 'polypeptide(L)'
;MIRYCLLIFCCFLAEISIGQTQLEMNQEAKNDFQKSEKKLNAMYQNVLRKHKTDQTFIKNLKNAQRIWIQFRDAEMKAKYPDREEGYYGSIHPMCWFGYMKELTDERIAKLKVWLEKKSEGEAC
;
A
#
# COMPACT_ATOMS: atom_id res chain seq x y z
N MET A 1 -15.73 34.43 35.36
CA MET A 1 -14.50 33.59 35.33
C MET A 1 -14.81 32.12 35.14
N ILE A 2 -15.65 31.47 35.90
CA ILE A 2 -15.95 30.03 35.79
C ILE A 2 -16.57 29.65 34.43
N ARG A 3 -17.41 30.48 33.81
CA ARG A 3 -18.00 30.23 32.49
C ARG A 3 -16.99 30.22 31.36
N TYR A 4 -15.94 31.03 31.41
CA TYR A 4 -14.89 31.06 30.40
C TYR A 4 -13.91 29.91 30.54
N CYS A 5 -13.62 29.45 31.76
CA CYS A 5 -12.81 28.24 31.99
C CYS A 5 -13.46 26.97 31.44
N LEU A 6 -14.80 26.84 31.54
CA LEU A 6 -15.54 25.71 30.99
C LEU A 6 -15.52 25.67 29.44
N LEU A 7 -15.60 26.85 28.79
CA LEU A 7 -15.54 26.93 27.33
C LEU A 7 -14.13 26.60 26.77
N ILE A 8 -13.09 27.06 27.45
CA ILE A 8 -11.70 26.77 27.10
C ILE A 8 -11.40 25.27 27.27
N PHE A 9 -11.92 24.66 28.35
CA PHE A 9 -11.75 23.23 28.60
C PHE A 9 -12.47 22.33 27.56
N CYS A 10 -13.67 22.73 27.10
CA CYS A 10 -14.39 22.02 26.04
C CYS A 10 -13.65 22.06 24.68
N CYS A 11 -13.03 23.20 24.33
CA CYS A 11 -12.25 23.29 23.08
C CYS A 11 -11.02 22.39 23.12
N PHE A 12 -10.35 22.24 24.25
CA PHE A 12 -9.18 21.38 24.41
C PHE A 12 -9.51 19.89 24.26
N LEU A 13 -10.68 19.44 24.72
CA LEU A 13 -11.12 18.05 24.58
C LEU A 13 -11.48 17.69 23.13
N ALA A 14 -11.98 18.64 22.34
CA ALA A 14 -12.32 18.43 20.93
C ALA A 14 -11.07 18.20 20.06
N GLU A 15 -9.98 18.92 20.34
CA GLU A 15 -8.70 18.75 19.60
C GLU A 15 -8.04 17.39 19.86
N ILE A 16 -8.11 16.88 21.07
CA ILE A 16 -7.59 15.56 21.43
C ILE A 16 -8.35 14.45 20.67
N SER A 17 -9.67 14.58 20.53
CA SER A 17 -10.50 13.61 19.82
C SER A 17 -10.16 13.51 18.33
N ILE A 18 -9.91 14.64 17.66
CA ILE A 18 -9.55 14.67 16.23
C ILE A 18 -8.17 14.02 16.00
N GLY A 19 -7.20 14.28 16.87
CA GLY A 19 -5.85 13.70 16.77
C GLY A 19 -5.84 12.19 16.97
N GLN A 20 -6.64 11.65 17.87
CA GLN A 20 -6.79 10.21 18.08
C GLN A 20 -7.41 9.53 16.84
N THR A 21 -8.45 10.11 16.27
CA THR A 21 -9.12 9.58 15.07
C THR A 21 -8.17 9.54 13.85
N GLN A 22 -7.35 10.57 13.66
CA GLN A 22 -6.36 10.58 12.58
C GLN A 22 -5.27 9.52 12.78
N LEU A 23 -4.80 9.32 14.00
CA LEU A 23 -3.83 8.28 14.33
C LEU A 23 -4.39 6.88 14.05
N GLU A 24 -5.64 6.64 14.41
CA GLU A 24 -6.33 5.37 14.14
C GLU A 24 -6.45 5.12 12.64
N MET A 25 -6.86 6.10 11.85
CA MET A 25 -6.94 5.99 10.38
C MET A 25 -5.56 5.73 9.74
N ASN A 26 -4.51 6.37 10.23
CA ASN A 26 -3.14 6.15 9.77
C ASN A 26 -2.70 4.70 10.05
N GLN A 27 -3.03 4.17 11.24
CA GLN A 27 -2.69 2.80 11.63
C GLN A 27 -3.50 1.77 10.82
N GLU A 28 -4.78 2.03 10.57
CA GLU A 28 -5.63 1.18 9.73
C GLU A 28 -5.08 1.10 8.30
N ALA A 29 -4.76 2.22 7.69
CA ALA A 29 -4.16 2.25 6.34
C ALA A 29 -2.84 1.46 6.27
N LYS A 30 -2.00 1.57 7.30
CA LYS A 30 -0.76 0.77 7.42
C LYS A 30 -1.06 -0.72 7.52
N ASN A 31 -2.02 -1.11 8.35
CA ASN A 31 -2.40 -2.51 8.52
C ASN A 31 -2.96 -3.10 7.22
N ASP A 32 -3.75 -2.34 6.48
CA ASP A 32 -4.33 -2.77 5.21
C ASP A 32 -3.27 -2.92 4.12
N PHE A 33 -2.31 -2.00 4.05
CA PHE A 33 -1.15 -2.17 3.18
C PHE A 33 -0.35 -3.43 3.52
N GLN A 34 -0.09 -3.71 4.79
CA GLN A 34 0.61 -4.92 5.22
C GLN A 34 -0.14 -6.21 4.85
N LYS A 35 -1.47 -6.20 4.90
CA LYS A 35 -2.30 -7.31 4.40
C LYS A 35 -2.11 -7.51 2.89
N SER A 36 -2.12 -6.43 2.11
CA SER A 36 -1.86 -6.48 0.67
C SER A 36 -0.46 -6.99 0.35
N GLU A 37 0.57 -6.58 1.09
CA GLU A 37 1.93 -7.12 0.91
C GLU A 37 2.00 -8.64 1.16
N LYS A 38 1.37 -9.12 2.23
CA LYS A 38 1.29 -10.57 2.51
C LYS A 38 0.58 -11.31 1.37
N LYS A 39 -0.51 -10.74 0.85
CA LYS A 39 -1.25 -11.30 -0.28
C LYS A 39 -0.41 -11.29 -1.56
N LEU A 40 0.33 -10.23 -1.84
CA LEU A 40 1.25 -10.13 -2.97
C LEU A 40 2.30 -11.24 -2.91
N ASN A 41 2.95 -11.42 -1.76
CA ASN A 41 3.97 -12.45 -1.58
C ASN A 41 3.39 -13.85 -1.76
N ALA A 42 2.22 -14.14 -1.21
CA ALA A 42 1.54 -15.42 -1.39
C ALA A 42 1.17 -15.66 -2.86
N MET A 43 0.65 -14.66 -3.57
CA MET A 43 0.33 -14.73 -4.98
C MET A 43 1.57 -15.01 -5.83
N TYR A 44 2.66 -14.29 -5.59
CA TYR A 44 3.93 -14.47 -6.28
C TYR A 44 4.48 -15.90 -6.08
N GLN A 45 4.47 -16.41 -4.85
CA GLN A 45 4.88 -17.79 -4.57
C GLN A 45 3.98 -18.84 -5.26
N ASN A 46 2.69 -18.57 -5.35
CA ASN A 46 1.75 -19.45 -6.07
C ASN A 46 2.09 -19.53 -7.57
N VAL A 47 2.38 -18.39 -8.20
CA VAL A 47 2.80 -18.34 -9.61
C VAL A 47 4.11 -19.11 -9.81
N LEU A 48 5.10 -18.90 -8.96
CA LEU A 48 6.37 -19.63 -9.02
C LEU A 48 6.16 -21.16 -8.93
N ARG A 49 5.31 -21.60 -8.01
CA ARG A 49 5.00 -23.04 -7.86
C ARG A 49 4.28 -23.61 -9.06
N LYS A 50 3.31 -22.88 -9.62
CA LYS A 50 2.57 -23.32 -10.80
C LYS A 50 3.48 -23.54 -12.02
N HIS A 51 4.46 -22.66 -12.19
CA HIS A 51 5.35 -22.65 -13.35
C HIS A 51 6.73 -23.24 -13.05
N LYS A 52 6.87 -24.04 -11.99
CA LYS A 52 8.16 -24.54 -11.49
C LYS A 52 9.03 -25.28 -12.53
N THR A 53 8.44 -25.84 -13.57
CA THR A 53 9.14 -26.55 -14.65
C THR A 53 9.62 -25.64 -15.78
N ASP A 54 9.05 -24.43 -15.90
CA ASP A 54 9.47 -23.44 -16.87
C ASP A 54 10.53 -22.49 -16.29
N GLN A 55 11.79 -22.87 -16.41
CA GLN A 55 12.90 -22.11 -15.85
C GLN A 55 13.07 -20.72 -16.49
N THR A 56 12.72 -20.60 -17.77
CA THR A 56 12.79 -19.31 -18.49
C THR A 56 11.73 -18.36 -17.93
N PHE A 57 10.49 -18.82 -17.77
CA PHE A 57 9.43 -18.05 -17.13
C PHE A 57 9.81 -17.62 -15.72
N ILE A 58 10.29 -18.57 -14.90
CA ILE A 58 10.71 -18.30 -13.51
C ILE A 58 11.77 -17.20 -13.44
N LYS A 59 12.81 -17.28 -14.29
CA LYS A 59 13.87 -16.26 -14.34
C LYS A 59 13.30 -14.88 -14.70
N ASN A 60 12.45 -14.83 -15.70
CA ASN A 60 11.84 -13.59 -16.18
C ASN A 60 10.88 -13.00 -15.15
N LEU A 61 10.06 -13.83 -14.49
CA LEU A 61 9.15 -13.39 -13.43
C LEU A 61 9.90 -12.81 -12.22
N LYS A 62 10.99 -13.47 -11.79
CA LYS A 62 11.83 -12.95 -10.69
C LYS A 62 12.41 -11.59 -11.04
N ASN A 63 12.90 -11.42 -12.26
CA ASN A 63 13.42 -10.13 -12.73
C ASN A 63 12.30 -9.07 -12.79
N ALA A 64 11.14 -9.40 -13.35
CA ALA A 64 10.01 -8.50 -13.44
C ALA A 64 9.52 -8.07 -12.05
N GLN A 65 9.48 -8.98 -11.08
CA GLN A 65 9.08 -8.64 -9.70
C GLN A 65 10.08 -7.69 -9.03
N ARG A 66 11.38 -7.91 -9.24
CA ARG A 66 12.43 -7.02 -8.73
C ARG A 66 12.32 -5.61 -9.32
N ILE A 67 12.12 -5.51 -10.63
CA ILE A 67 11.96 -4.22 -11.33
C ILE A 67 10.66 -3.53 -10.86
N TRP A 68 9.59 -4.28 -10.66
CA TRP A 68 8.34 -3.72 -10.17
C TRP A 68 8.48 -3.11 -8.77
N ILE A 69 9.22 -3.74 -7.87
CA ILE A 69 9.51 -3.17 -6.54
C ILE A 69 10.26 -1.83 -6.69
N GLN A 70 11.25 -1.76 -7.57
CA GLN A 70 11.98 -0.52 -7.84
C GLN A 70 11.07 0.56 -8.43
N PHE A 71 10.19 0.18 -9.36
CA PHE A 71 9.18 1.07 -9.93
C PHE A 71 8.24 1.60 -8.84
N ARG A 72 7.67 0.73 -8.01
CA ARG A 72 6.78 1.13 -6.92
C ARG A 72 7.44 2.15 -5.99
N ASP A 73 8.69 1.90 -5.60
CA ASP A 73 9.41 2.78 -4.69
C ASP A 73 9.75 4.13 -5.36
N ALA A 74 10.03 4.13 -6.66
CA ALA A 74 10.24 5.36 -7.44
C ALA A 74 8.93 6.15 -7.62
N GLU A 75 7.82 5.48 -7.89
CA GLU A 75 6.49 6.07 -8.02
C GLU A 75 6.04 6.75 -6.72
N MET A 76 6.32 6.12 -5.57
CA MET A 76 6.08 6.73 -4.26
C MET A 76 6.85 8.03 -4.07
N LYS A 77 8.12 8.09 -4.51
CA LYS A 77 8.94 9.31 -4.44
C LYS A 77 8.46 10.39 -5.42
N ALA A 78 7.92 9.99 -6.57
CA ALA A 78 7.33 10.93 -7.52
C ALA A 78 6.05 11.56 -6.95
N LYS A 79 5.19 10.75 -6.32
CA LYS A 79 3.94 11.22 -5.71
C LYS A 79 4.18 12.03 -4.43
N TYR A 80 5.12 11.61 -3.61
CA TYR A 80 5.47 12.23 -2.33
C TYR A 80 6.98 12.51 -2.28
N PRO A 81 7.47 13.51 -3.02
CA PRO A 81 8.89 13.89 -2.98
C PRO A 81 9.30 14.35 -1.59
N ASP A 82 10.57 14.16 -1.25
CA ASP A 82 11.13 14.60 0.02
C ASP A 82 10.91 16.11 0.21
N ARG A 83 10.35 16.50 1.36
CA ARG A 83 10.03 17.87 1.76
C ARG A 83 10.46 18.08 3.21
N GLU A 84 10.41 19.33 3.64
CA GLU A 84 10.61 19.70 5.04
C GLU A 84 9.61 18.99 5.97
N GLU A 85 10.01 18.80 7.20
CA GLU A 85 9.17 18.16 8.22
C GLU A 85 7.82 18.86 8.35
N GLY A 86 6.75 18.07 8.39
CA GLY A 86 5.37 18.56 8.53
C GLY A 86 4.69 19.03 7.23
N TYR A 87 5.41 19.10 6.09
CA TYR A 87 4.86 19.57 4.81
C TYR A 87 3.54 18.89 4.42
N TYR A 88 3.45 17.58 4.57
CA TYR A 88 2.26 16.81 4.20
C TYR A 88 1.20 16.69 5.30
N GLY A 89 1.49 17.16 6.52
CA GLY A 89 0.58 17.11 7.66
C GLY A 89 0.33 15.72 8.24
N SER A 90 -0.58 15.65 9.21
CA SER A 90 -0.87 14.43 9.98
C SER A 90 -1.60 13.34 9.19
N ILE A 91 -2.22 13.67 8.08
CA ILE A 91 -2.92 12.74 7.17
C ILE A 91 -1.94 11.96 6.28
N HIS A 92 -0.70 12.41 6.16
CA HIS A 92 0.28 11.85 5.24
C HIS A 92 0.47 10.33 5.35
N PRO A 93 0.63 9.74 6.54
CA PRO A 93 0.78 8.28 6.64
C PRO A 93 -0.39 7.50 6.04
N MET A 94 -1.62 7.97 6.24
CA MET A 94 -2.81 7.34 5.65
C MET A 94 -2.75 7.38 4.12
N CYS A 95 -2.42 8.54 3.54
CA CYS A 95 -2.30 8.72 2.10
C CYS A 95 -1.15 7.88 1.51
N TRP A 96 0.00 7.85 2.19
CA TRP A 96 1.17 7.06 1.81
C TRP A 96 0.84 5.57 1.73
N PHE A 97 0.32 5.00 2.83
CA PHE A 97 -0.02 3.57 2.87
C PHE A 97 -1.18 3.23 1.94
N GLY A 98 -2.14 4.13 1.77
CA GLY A 98 -3.24 3.96 0.81
C GLY A 98 -2.71 3.80 -0.62
N TYR A 99 -1.80 4.65 -1.06
CA TYR A 99 -1.21 4.57 -2.39
C TYR A 99 -0.27 3.37 -2.56
N MET A 100 0.52 3.04 -1.55
CA MET A 100 1.31 1.80 -1.53
C MET A 100 0.44 0.55 -1.70
N LYS A 101 -0.71 0.52 -1.02
CA LYS A 101 -1.69 -0.56 -1.14
C LYS A 101 -2.26 -0.63 -2.55
N GLU A 102 -2.65 0.49 -3.15
CA GLU A 102 -3.19 0.57 -4.52
C GLU A 102 -2.22 -0.07 -5.52
N LEU A 103 -0.97 0.38 -5.56
CA LEU A 103 0.08 -0.18 -6.42
C LEU A 103 0.30 -1.69 -6.18
N THR A 104 0.24 -2.10 -4.92
CA THR A 104 0.41 -3.50 -4.53
C THR A 104 -0.75 -4.37 -5.01
N ASP A 105 -1.98 -3.90 -4.88
CA ASP A 105 -3.19 -4.60 -5.33
C ASP A 105 -3.24 -4.72 -6.86
N GLU A 106 -2.81 -3.71 -7.59
CA GLU A 106 -2.64 -3.76 -9.05
C GLU A 106 -1.63 -4.85 -9.46
N ARG A 107 -0.53 -4.97 -8.74
CA ARG A 107 0.46 -6.04 -9.00
C ARG A 107 -0.11 -7.42 -8.71
N ILE A 108 -0.88 -7.57 -7.65
CA ILE A 108 -1.59 -8.82 -7.34
C ILE A 108 -2.50 -9.21 -8.50
N ALA A 109 -3.29 -8.27 -9.03
CA ALA A 109 -4.17 -8.51 -10.17
C ALA A 109 -3.40 -8.98 -11.40
N LYS A 110 -2.25 -8.37 -11.71
CA LYS A 110 -1.37 -8.80 -12.82
C LYS A 110 -0.79 -10.19 -12.60
N LEU A 111 -0.36 -10.54 -11.39
CA LEU A 111 0.16 -11.87 -11.07
C LEU A 111 -0.92 -12.95 -11.16
N LYS A 112 -2.16 -12.62 -10.78
CA LYS A 112 -3.30 -13.54 -10.81
C LYS A 112 -3.55 -14.10 -12.21
N VAL A 113 -3.36 -13.32 -13.26
CA VAL A 113 -3.54 -13.75 -14.66
C VAL A 113 -2.69 -14.98 -14.99
N TRP A 114 -1.49 -15.10 -14.42
CA TRP A 114 -0.63 -16.26 -14.64
C TRP A 114 -1.05 -17.52 -13.84
N LEU A 115 -1.98 -17.39 -12.91
CA LEU A 115 -2.62 -18.53 -12.24
C LEU A 115 -3.86 -19.04 -12.99
N GLU A 116 -4.47 -18.21 -13.82
CA GLU A 116 -5.64 -18.58 -14.61
C GLU A 116 -5.19 -19.48 -15.76
N LYS A 117 -6.05 -20.43 -16.15
CA LYS A 117 -5.80 -21.22 -17.36
C LYS A 117 -5.97 -20.29 -18.56
N LYS A 118 -4.94 -20.18 -19.42
CA LYS A 118 -5.16 -19.64 -20.76
C LYS A 118 -6.10 -20.61 -21.49
N SER A 119 -7.20 -20.11 -22.03
CA SER A 119 -7.96 -20.85 -23.02
C SER A 119 -7.05 -21.13 -24.22
N GLU A 120 -7.06 -22.36 -24.73
CA GLU A 120 -6.33 -22.71 -25.95
C GLU A 120 -6.79 -21.76 -27.07
N GLY A 121 -5.86 -20.89 -27.55
CA GLY A 121 -6.13 -19.93 -28.62
C GLY A 121 -6.05 -18.44 -28.23
N GLU A 122 -5.93 -18.07 -26.95
CA GLU A 122 -5.66 -16.69 -26.56
C GLU A 122 -4.16 -16.37 -26.69
N ALA A 123 -3.80 -15.82 -27.84
CA ALA A 123 -2.42 -15.32 -28.06
C ALA A 123 -2.24 -13.89 -27.55
N CYS A 124 -3.30 -13.12 -27.34
CA CYS A 124 -3.38 -11.76 -26.78
C CYS A 124 -4.67 -11.59 -25.99
#